data_79125ad42b626b24606658179996d639
#
_entry.id   79125ad42b626b24606658179996d639
#
_cell.length_a   1.000
_cell.length_b   1.000
_cell.length_c   1.000
_cell.angle_alpha   90.00
_cell.angle_beta   90.00
_cell.angle_gamma   90.00
#
_symmetry.space_group_name_H-M   'P 1'
#
loop_
_entity.id
_entity.type
_entity.pdbx_description
1 polymer ?
#
loop_
_entity_poly.entity_id
_entity_poly.type
_entity_poly.pdbx_seq_one_letter_code
_entity_poly.pdbx_strand_id
1 'polypeptide(L)'
;MSLRIAHFVQRYPPAIGGAESYFARLSRYLVARGERVQVFTSNALDLEAFWSPNARTVRPSTTVENGVIVHRYPVRHFPCHRYVLKGLSLLPWPRWQAFTLPCNPITPGMWSDCGRVRDIDLVHATAFPYAWPILCGLHLARRLKVPFFLTPFLHLGDIQNRGNRMRRSYLAPALQGLLHEADRLFVQTHLERQAVLDLGIPPERVILQGLGVETGECTGGNRAAAEAHWQLPEGEIRIGHLANLSWEKGTTDLVQAAQLLWQQGLKCRLLLAGPMMPNFRRFWHTLPPSLPVTLLGALSEAEKRDFYAACDLFALPSRSDSFGLVLLEAWANGMPCVGYRAGGIAEVIRHEHDGLLVDCDDIPRLAQALAILLRNETKRQAFGRTGQQRVQTEHRWEPKLTLVRQSYPLLVR
;
A
#
# COMPACT_ATOMS: atom_id res chain seq x y z
N MET A 1 -0.70 31.43 8.15
CA MET A 1 0.58 31.05 8.76
C MET A 1 1.07 29.76 8.10
N SER A 2 2.39 29.61 7.91
CA SER A 2 2.98 28.35 7.44
C SER A 2 3.07 27.38 8.59
N LEU A 3 2.50 26.19 8.44
CA LEU A 3 2.55 25.14 9.46
C LEU A 3 3.88 24.37 9.43
N ARG A 4 4.38 24.02 10.61
CA ARG A 4 5.57 23.16 10.80
C ARG A 4 5.09 21.76 11.15
N ILE A 5 5.25 20.85 10.22
CA ILE A 5 4.61 19.52 10.22
C ILE A 5 5.68 18.45 10.41
N ALA A 6 5.47 17.53 11.35
CA ALA A 6 6.28 16.33 11.51
C ALA A 6 5.52 15.10 10.99
N HIS A 7 6.06 14.45 9.97
CA HIS A 7 5.56 13.16 9.47
C HIS A 7 6.39 12.02 10.04
N PHE A 8 5.72 10.99 10.57
CA PHE A 8 6.35 9.76 11.06
C PHE A 8 5.95 8.58 10.19
N VAL A 9 6.92 8.02 9.48
CA VAL A 9 6.70 6.97 8.47
C VAL A 9 7.66 5.82 8.72
N GLN A 10 7.22 4.58 8.57
CA GLN A 10 8.06 3.40 8.80
C GLN A 10 9.26 3.31 7.84
N ARG A 11 9.07 3.69 6.57
CA ARG A 11 10.08 3.87 5.53
C ARG A 11 9.72 5.08 4.67
N TYR A 12 10.69 5.58 3.91
CA TYR A 12 10.50 6.70 2.99
C TYR A 12 11.33 6.49 1.71
N PRO A 13 11.00 7.09 0.56
CA PRO A 13 11.81 6.92 -0.64
C PRO A 13 13.31 7.08 -0.39
N PRO A 14 14.16 6.25 -1.04
CA PRO A 14 13.85 5.40 -2.19
C PRO A 14 13.22 4.04 -1.86
N ALA A 15 12.76 3.78 -0.63
CA ALA A 15 11.99 2.59 -0.31
C ALA A 15 10.65 2.58 -1.07
N ILE A 16 10.29 1.43 -1.65
CA ILE A 16 9.09 1.26 -2.46
C ILE A 16 7.94 0.74 -1.60
N GLY A 17 6.77 1.40 -1.69
CA GLY A 17 5.54 0.98 -1.03
C GLY A 17 4.44 2.04 -1.11
N GLY A 18 3.19 1.62 -0.90
CA GLY A 18 2.03 2.51 -1.04
C GLY A 18 1.99 3.63 0.01
N ALA A 19 2.22 3.31 1.28
CA ALA A 19 2.26 4.30 2.36
C ALA A 19 3.44 5.26 2.21
N GLU A 20 4.61 4.75 1.79
CA GLU A 20 5.81 5.52 1.52
C GLU A 20 5.60 6.53 0.39
N SER A 21 5.05 6.08 -0.72
CA SER A 21 4.72 6.92 -1.89
C SER A 21 3.67 7.98 -1.54
N TYR A 22 2.64 7.60 -0.78
CA TYR A 22 1.62 8.53 -0.30
C TYR A 22 2.22 9.66 0.55
N PHE A 23 3.00 9.32 1.58
CA PHE A 23 3.59 10.33 2.46
C PHE A 23 4.64 11.20 1.77
N ALA A 24 5.40 10.63 0.82
CA ALA A 24 6.31 11.41 0.00
C ALA A 24 5.56 12.43 -0.88
N ARG A 25 4.44 12.03 -1.46
CA ARG A 25 3.56 12.90 -2.25
C ARG A 25 2.92 13.98 -1.37
N LEU A 26 2.35 13.61 -0.22
CA LEU A 26 1.76 14.54 0.73
C LEU A 26 2.79 15.57 1.22
N SER A 27 3.99 15.12 1.58
CA SER A 27 5.06 16.01 2.06
C SER A 27 5.46 17.04 1.00
N ARG A 28 5.68 16.61 -0.25
CA ARG A 28 5.97 17.50 -1.38
C ARG A 28 4.83 18.47 -1.69
N TYR A 29 3.59 17.97 -1.65
CA TYR A 29 2.40 18.78 -1.87
C TYR A 29 2.28 19.91 -0.83
N LEU A 30 2.54 19.61 0.45
CA LEU A 30 2.49 20.58 1.53
C LEU A 30 3.60 21.64 1.39
N VAL A 31 4.83 21.21 1.11
CA VAL A 31 5.97 22.13 0.87
C VAL A 31 5.70 23.07 -0.31
N ALA A 32 5.16 22.55 -1.41
CA ALA A 32 4.80 23.36 -2.58
C ALA A 32 3.72 24.43 -2.27
N ARG A 33 3.01 24.29 -1.15
CA ARG A 33 2.01 25.26 -0.65
C ARG A 33 2.50 26.11 0.53
N GLY A 34 3.82 26.08 0.77
CA GLY A 34 4.47 26.94 1.76
C GLY A 34 4.54 26.38 3.17
N GLU A 35 4.15 25.11 3.40
CA GLU A 35 4.31 24.47 4.70
C GLU A 35 5.76 23.98 4.90
N ARG A 36 6.20 23.83 6.14
CA ARG A 36 7.51 23.27 6.48
C ARG A 36 7.33 21.82 6.96
N VAL A 37 7.87 20.86 6.22
CA VAL A 37 7.69 19.44 6.51
C VAL A 37 9.01 18.80 6.89
N GLN A 38 9.00 18.07 8.02
CA GLN A 38 10.07 17.19 8.46
C GLN A 38 9.53 15.75 8.50
N VAL A 39 10.28 14.82 7.92
CA VAL A 39 9.94 13.39 7.90
C VAL A 39 10.92 12.64 8.80
N PHE A 40 10.38 11.87 9.73
CA PHE A 40 11.11 10.97 10.62
C PHE A 40 10.86 9.53 10.16
N THR A 41 11.91 8.83 9.74
CA THR A 41 11.77 7.51 9.12
C THR A 41 12.93 6.58 9.47
N SER A 42 12.77 5.28 9.28
CA SER A 42 13.90 4.35 9.35
C SER A 42 14.78 4.45 8.12
N ASN A 43 15.99 3.90 8.20
CA ASN A 43 16.88 3.77 7.05
C ASN A 43 16.64 2.52 6.21
N ALA A 44 15.57 1.76 6.47
CA ALA A 44 15.24 0.53 5.78
C ALA A 44 14.76 0.79 4.33
N LEU A 45 15.27 0.02 3.38
CA LEU A 45 14.75 -0.07 2.01
C LEU A 45 13.74 -1.21 1.88
N ASP A 46 14.07 -2.37 2.42
CA ASP A 46 13.18 -3.53 2.44
C ASP A 46 12.47 -3.64 3.79
N LEU A 47 11.30 -4.27 3.81
CA LEU A 47 10.58 -4.53 5.06
C LEU A 47 11.35 -5.49 5.98
N GLU A 48 12.09 -6.41 5.40
CA GLU A 48 12.94 -7.36 6.12
C GLU A 48 14.01 -6.64 6.97
N ALA A 49 14.42 -5.44 6.59
CA ALA A 49 15.38 -4.64 7.35
C ALA A 49 14.86 -4.23 8.74
N PHE A 50 13.59 -4.41 9.04
CA PHE A 50 13.06 -4.19 10.38
C PHE A 50 13.48 -5.27 11.38
N TRP A 51 13.82 -6.47 10.89
CA TRP A 51 14.18 -7.62 11.74
C TRP A 51 15.43 -8.40 11.28
N SER A 52 15.97 -8.08 10.10
CA SER A 52 17.15 -8.73 9.54
C SER A 52 18.25 -7.71 9.24
N PRO A 53 19.44 -7.87 9.82
CA PRO A 53 20.55 -6.96 9.57
C PRO A 53 21.15 -7.08 8.15
N ASN A 54 20.82 -8.17 7.44
CA ASN A 54 21.35 -8.44 6.08
C ASN A 54 20.46 -7.85 4.97
N ALA A 55 19.31 -7.26 5.31
CA ALA A 55 18.44 -6.63 4.34
C ALA A 55 18.94 -5.23 3.95
N ARG A 56 18.49 -4.73 2.79
CA ARG A 56 19.00 -3.47 2.24
C ARG A 56 18.56 -2.27 3.07
N THR A 57 19.51 -1.39 3.31
CA THR A 57 19.30 -0.12 4.00
C THR A 57 20.03 1.01 3.26
N VAL A 58 19.62 2.26 3.51
CA VAL A 58 20.40 3.44 3.15
C VAL A 58 21.23 3.93 4.34
N ARG A 59 22.26 4.74 4.06
CA ARG A 59 23.05 5.35 5.13
C ARG A 59 22.14 6.27 5.97
N PRO A 60 22.19 6.17 7.31
CA PRO A 60 21.50 7.10 8.19
C PRO A 60 21.96 8.55 7.92
N SER A 61 21.01 9.46 7.79
CA SER A 61 21.31 10.84 7.38
C SER A 61 20.14 11.78 7.71
N THR A 62 20.45 13.07 7.72
CA THR A 62 19.45 14.12 7.57
C THR A 62 19.71 14.81 6.24
N THR A 63 18.73 14.80 5.35
CA THR A 63 18.83 15.35 3.98
C THR A 63 17.65 16.27 3.69
N VAL A 64 17.80 17.15 2.71
CA VAL A 64 16.69 17.94 2.15
C VAL A 64 16.36 17.38 0.77
N GLU A 65 15.14 16.89 0.61
CA GLU A 65 14.67 16.24 -0.62
C GLU A 65 13.39 16.93 -1.10
N ASN A 66 13.46 17.64 -2.24
CA ASN A 66 12.32 18.43 -2.75
C ASN A 66 11.74 19.41 -1.71
N GLY A 67 12.60 20.05 -0.92
CA GLY A 67 12.21 20.99 0.14
C GLY A 67 11.72 20.32 1.45
N VAL A 68 11.64 19.00 1.51
CA VAL A 68 11.29 18.21 2.70
C VAL A 68 12.58 17.84 3.45
N ILE A 69 12.62 18.07 4.77
CA ILE A 69 13.73 17.61 5.61
C ILE A 69 13.47 16.16 5.99
N VAL A 70 14.36 15.24 5.64
CA VAL A 70 14.19 13.79 5.89
C VAL A 70 15.26 13.29 6.86
N HIS A 71 14.83 12.84 8.04
CA HIS A 71 15.67 12.26 9.07
C HIS A 71 15.58 10.73 9.00
N ARG A 72 16.66 10.05 8.60
CA ARG A 72 16.74 8.58 8.49
C ARG A 72 17.51 7.98 9.64
N TYR A 73 16.85 7.16 10.44
CA TYR A 73 17.40 6.55 11.65
C TYR A 73 17.75 5.08 11.40
N PRO A 74 18.89 4.60 11.93
CA PRO A 74 19.28 3.20 11.81
C PRO A 74 18.32 2.32 12.62
N VAL A 75 17.86 1.24 11.98
CA VAL A 75 17.13 0.18 12.68
C VAL A 75 18.12 -0.61 13.57
N ARG A 76 17.76 -0.83 14.81
CA ARG A 76 18.52 -1.65 15.74
C ARG A 76 18.03 -3.09 15.74
N HIS A 77 18.98 -4.01 15.61
CA HIS A 77 18.75 -5.44 15.66
C HIS A 77 19.41 -6.03 16.91
N PHE A 78 18.83 -7.11 17.42
CA PHE A 78 19.40 -7.95 18.48
C PHE A 78 19.14 -9.42 18.13
N PRO A 79 19.90 -10.36 18.73
CA PRO A 79 19.73 -11.78 18.45
C PRO A 79 18.28 -12.23 18.62
N CYS A 80 17.81 -13.06 17.68
CA CYS A 80 16.44 -13.58 17.68
C CYS A 80 15.34 -12.49 17.74
N HIS A 81 15.59 -11.31 17.15
CA HIS A 81 14.78 -10.09 17.23
C HIS A 81 13.26 -10.33 17.24
N ARG A 82 12.72 -11.02 16.22
CA ARG A 82 11.27 -11.28 16.12
C ARG A 82 10.73 -12.16 17.24
N TYR A 83 11.52 -13.15 17.68
CA TYR A 83 11.09 -14.08 18.75
C TYR A 83 11.10 -13.39 20.11
N VAL A 84 12.12 -12.60 20.38
CA VAL A 84 12.20 -11.80 21.61
C VAL A 84 11.04 -10.80 21.69
N LEU A 85 10.82 -10.01 20.62
CA LEU A 85 9.69 -9.08 20.58
C LEU A 85 8.35 -9.81 20.70
N LYS A 86 8.19 -10.97 20.05
CA LYS A 86 6.98 -11.77 20.19
C LYS A 86 6.77 -12.24 21.62
N GLY A 87 7.81 -12.71 22.30
CA GLY A 87 7.75 -13.07 23.71
C GLY A 87 7.35 -11.90 24.61
N LEU A 88 7.97 -10.75 24.41
CA LEU A 88 7.65 -9.52 25.13
C LEU A 88 6.22 -9.02 24.86
N SER A 89 5.68 -9.24 23.66
CA SER A 89 4.31 -8.86 23.28
C SER A 89 3.22 -9.75 23.93
N LEU A 90 3.58 -10.82 24.63
CA LEU A 90 2.64 -11.65 25.38
C LEU A 90 2.17 -10.99 26.69
N LEU A 91 2.90 -9.97 27.17
CA LEU A 91 2.45 -9.22 28.34
C LEU A 91 1.14 -8.48 28.03
N PRO A 92 0.13 -8.51 28.92
CA PRO A 92 -1.26 -8.10 28.63
C PRO A 92 -1.47 -6.59 28.66
N TRP A 93 -0.45 -5.79 28.41
CA TRP A 93 -0.55 -4.33 28.38
C TRP A 93 -0.52 -3.80 26.94
N PRO A 94 -1.63 -3.25 26.42
CA PRO A 94 -1.70 -2.82 25.01
C PRO A 94 -0.61 -1.84 24.57
N ARG A 95 -0.25 -0.86 25.42
CA ARG A 95 0.85 0.08 25.11
C ARG A 95 2.19 -0.64 25.00
N TRP A 96 2.48 -1.55 25.92
CA TRP A 96 3.69 -2.37 25.86
C TRP A 96 3.72 -3.25 24.61
N GLN A 97 2.59 -3.87 24.28
CA GLN A 97 2.46 -4.68 23.07
C GLN A 97 2.73 -3.85 21.81
N ALA A 98 2.27 -2.60 21.75
CA ALA A 98 2.56 -1.71 20.61
C ALA A 98 4.07 -1.45 20.43
N PHE A 99 4.81 -1.27 21.51
CA PHE A 99 6.28 -1.15 21.47
C PHE A 99 6.99 -2.43 21.04
N THR A 100 6.44 -3.59 21.37
CA THR A 100 7.08 -4.90 21.21
C THR A 100 6.53 -5.70 20.04
N LEU A 101 5.77 -5.08 19.11
CA LEU A 101 5.33 -5.76 17.89
C LEU A 101 6.53 -6.30 17.10
N PRO A 102 6.52 -7.58 16.69
CA PRO A 102 7.66 -8.21 15.99
C PRO A 102 8.01 -7.60 14.63
N CYS A 103 7.14 -6.77 14.08
CA CYS A 103 7.31 -6.06 12.82
C CYS A 103 7.82 -4.62 12.99
N ASN A 104 8.03 -4.15 14.20
CA ASN A 104 8.45 -2.76 14.45
C ASN A 104 9.87 -2.49 13.95
N PRO A 105 10.10 -1.37 13.23
CA PRO A 105 11.42 -0.83 12.98
C PRO A 105 11.96 -0.12 14.24
N ILE A 106 12.62 -0.85 15.13
CA ILE A 106 13.14 -0.28 16.38
C ILE A 106 14.26 0.73 16.07
N THR A 107 13.97 2.01 16.21
CA THR A 107 14.88 3.12 15.92
C THR A 107 15.06 4.02 17.16
N PRO A 108 15.94 3.67 18.12
CA PRO A 108 16.11 4.42 19.37
C PRO A 108 16.50 5.89 19.17
N GLY A 109 17.27 6.17 18.10
CA GLY A 109 17.62 7.55 17.73
C GLY A 109 16.39 8.41 17.42
N MET A 110 15.39 7.86 16.70
CA MET A 110 14.12 8.57 16.45
C MET A 110 13.40 8.91 17.75
N TRP A 111 13.32 7.97 18.68
CA TRP A 111 12.72 8.19 19.99
C TRP A 111 13.47 9.28 20.80
N SER A 112 14.80 9.23 20.84
CA SER A 112 15.64 10.22 21.50
C SER A 112 15.44 11.63 20.93
N ASP A 113 15.39 11.76 19.62
CA ASP A 113 15.21 13.05 18.95
C ASP A 113 13.80 13.63 19.19
N CYS A 114 12.77 12.80 19.35
CA CYS A 114 11.45 13.26 19.79
C CYS A 114 11.49 14.00 21.15
N GLY A 115 12.49 13.74 21.99
CA GLY A 115 12.73 14.49 23.22
C GLY A 115 13.33 15.90 23.02
N ARG A 116 13.98 16.13 21.87
CA ARG A 116 14.76 17.35 21.58
C ARG A 116 14.09 18.26 20.56
N VAL A 117 13.37 17.72 19.58
CA VAL A 117 12.69 18.46 18.52
C VAL A 117 11.76 19.51 19.12
N ARG A 118 11.81 20.73 18.60
CA ARG A 118 10.97 21.88 18.94
C ARG A 118 10.30 22.38 17.65
N ASP A 119 9.49 23.38 17.78
CA ASP A 119 8.93 24.11 16.64
C ASP A 119 8.17 23.23 15.63
N ILE A 120 7.32 22.34 16.13
CA ILE A 120 6.33 21.57 15.37
C ILE A 120 4.93 22.03 15.81
N ASP A 121 4.06 22.24 14.83
CA ASP A 121 2.67 22.68 15.05
C ASP A 121 1.69 21.50 15.02
N LEU A 122 2.05 20.42 14.32
CA LEU A 122 1.29 19.17 14.30
C LEU A 122 2.14 17.96 13.93
N VAL A 123 1.67 16.77 14.31
CA VAL A 123 2.29 15.49 13.95
C VAL A 123 1.30 14.66 13.14
N HIS A 124 1.75 14.05 12.04
CA HIS A 124 0.98 13.08 11.26
C HIS A 124 1.77 11.80 11.06
N ALA A 125 1.26 10.68 11.56
CA ALA A 125 1.94 9.38 11.56
C ALA A 125 1.25 8.34 10.68
N THR A 126 1.99 7.29 10.32
CA THR A 126 1.57 6.11 9.54
C THR A 126 2.58 4.97 9.76
N ALA A 127 2.39 3.76 9.38
CA ALA A 127 1.24 2.99 8.95
C ALA A 127 1.17 1.74 9.82
N PHE A 128 -0.03 1.17 9.99
CA PHE A 128 -0.15 -0.13 10.64
C PHE A 128 0.43 -1.25 9.74
N PRO A 129 0.99 -2.31 10.36
CA PRO A 129 1.08 -2.57 11.80
C PRO A 129 2.38 -2.03 12.47
N TYR A 130 3.10 -1.13 11.84
CA TYR A 130 4.41 -0.64 12.31
C TYR A 130 4.24 0.44 13.37
N ALA A 131 4.00 0.02 14.63
CA ALA A 131 3.62 0.95 15.69
C ALA A 131 4.76 1.88 16.16
N TRP A 132 6.04 1.49 15.99
CA TRP A 132 7.16 2.26 16.54
C TRP A 132 7.24 3.73 16.06
N PRO A 133 7.19 4.04 14.74
CA PRO A 133 7.17 5.43 14.28
C PRO A 133 5.95 6.18 14.78
N ILE A 134 4.80 5.51 14.86
CA ILE A 134 3.54 6.10 15.36
C ILE A 134 3.68 6.48 16.84
N LEU A 135 4.28 5.61 17.66
CA LEU A 135 4.55 5.87 19.09
C LEU A 135 5.56 7.02 19.26
N CYS A 136 6.60 7.10 18.40
CA CYS A 136 7.53 8.24 18.40
C CYS A 136 6.79 9.54 18.10
N GLY A 137 5.93 9.55 17.07
CA GLY A 137 5.12 10.70 16.70
C GLY A 137 4.14 11.10 17.80
N LEU A 138 3.45 10.14 18.39
CA LEU A 138 2.55 10.37 19.53
C LEU A 138 3.30 10.96 20.74
N HIS A 139 4.48 10.43 21.05
CA HIS A 139 5.32 10.97 22.12
C HIS A 139 5.70 12.44 21.87
N LEU A 140 6.14 12.77 20.63
CA LEU A 140 6.44 14.15 20.25
C LEU A 140 5.20 15.05 20.38
N ALA A 141 4.06 14.63 19.84
CA ALA A 141 2.81 15.40 19.87
C ALA A 141 2.36 15.70 21.30
N ARG A 142 2.37 14.71 22.19
CA ARG A 142 1.98 14.87 23.60
C ARG A 142 2.95 15.77 24.36
N ARG A 143 4.27 15.67 24.11
CA ARG A 143 5.29 16.52 24.72
C ARG A 143 5.14 18.00 24.32
N LEU A 144 4.86 18.26 23.04
CA LEU A 144 4.68 19.61 22.50
C LEU A 144 3.25 20.15 22.68
N LYS A 145 2.30 19.31 23.09
CA LYS A 145 0.86 19.60 23.20
C LYS A 145 0.26 20.07 21.87
N VAL A 146 0.66 19.40 20.78
CA VAL A 146 0.18 19.67 19.42
C VAL A 146 -0.71 18.52 18.93
N PRO A 147 -1.59 18.77 17.93
CA PRO A 147 -2.46 17.74 17.38
C PRO A 147 -1.69 16.55 16.81
N PHE A 148 -2.25 15.36 17.00
CA PHE A 148 -1.75 14.09 16.49
C PHE A 148 -2.73 13.49 15.48
N PHE A 149 -2.30 13.42 14.23
CA PHE A 149 -3.05 12.82 13.11
C PHE A 149 -2.50 11.44 12.78
N LEU A 150 -3.35 10.52 12.32
CA LEU A 150 -2.94 9.17 11.96
C LEU A 150 -3.64 8.73 10.66
N THR A 151 -2.85 8.23 9.71
CA THR A 151 -3.33 7.47 8.55
C THR A 151 -2.95 6.00 8.74
N PRO A 152 -3.87 5.14 9.21
CA PRO A 152 -3.51 3.78 9.62
C PRO A 152 -3.28 2.83 8.45
N PHE A 153 -3.96 3.00 7.30
CA PHE A 153 -3.97 2.04 6.18
C PHE A 153 -4.36 0.63 6.64
N LEU A 154 -5.58 0.47 7.13
CA LEU A 154 -6.05 -0.80 7.67
C LEU A 154 -6.20 -1.85 6.58
N HIS A 155 -5.59 -3.00 6.79
CA HIS A 155 -5.79 -4.19 5.97
C HIS A 155 -6.87 -5.06 6.62
N LEU A 156 -8.07 -5.04 6.08
CA LEU A 156 -9.24 -5.70 6.68
C LEU A 156 -9.44 -7.15 6.22
N GLY A 157 -8.67 -7.57 5.21
CA GLY A 157 -8.76 -8.94 4.67
C GLY A 157 -10.09 -9.22 3.99
N ASP A 158 -10.48 -10.50 3.95
CA ASP A 158 -11.74 -10.93 3.38
C ASP A 158 -12.93 -10.27 4.08
N ILE A 159 -13.74 -9.54 3.30
CA ILE A 159 -14.89 -8.80 3.85
C ILE A 159 -16.06 -9.71 4.27
N GLN A 160 -16.16 -10.91 3.71
CA GLN A 160 -17.18 -11.90 4.08
C GLN A 160 -16.84 -12.59 5.40
N ASN A 161 -15.56 -12.69 5.74
CA ASN A 161 -15.06 -13.26 6.99
C ASN A 161 -14.51 -12.16 7.92
N ARG A 162 -15.38 -11.49 8.67
CA ARG A 162 -14.99 -10.45 9.64
C ARG A 162 -14.07 -10.97 10.75
N GLY A 163 -14.01 -12.28 10.97
CA GLY A 163 -13.10 -12.94 11.92
C GLY A 163 -11.75 -13.32 11.31
N ASN A 164 -11.44 -12.90 10.08
CA ASN A 164 -10.18 -13.25 9.43
C ASN A 164 -8.95 -12.77 10.20
N ARG A 165 -7.83 -13.49 10.03
CA ARG A 165 -6.57 -13.22 10.75
C ARG A 165 -6.03 -11.82 10.50
N MET A 166 -6.18 -11.31 9.27
CA MET A 166 -5.67 -10.00 8.88
C MET A 166 -6.38 -8.89 9.66
N ARG A 167 -7.73 -8.86 9.63
CA ARG A 167 -8.53 -7.91 10.38
C ARG A 167 -8.21 -7.95 11.89
N ARG A 168 -8.13 -9.16 12.48
CA ARG A 168 -7.77 -9.32 13.90
C ARG A 168 -6.38 -8.77 14.22
N SER A 169 -5.43 -8.91 13.32
CA SER A 169 -4.07 -8.39 13.50
C SER A 169 -4.02 -6.85 13.45
N TYR A 170 -4.70 -6.24 12.48
CA TYR A 170 -4.72 -4.77 12.32
C TYR A 170 -5.62 -4.07 13.33
N LEU A 171 -6.60 -4.76 13.87
CA LEU A 171 -7.48 -4.28 14.95
C LEU A 171 -7.16 -4.94 16.30
N ALA A 172 -5.91 -5.36 16.53
CA ALA A 172 -5.47 -5.85 17.83
C ALA A 172 -5.47 -4.72 18.89
N PRO A 173 -5.71 -5.00 20.18
CA PRO A 173 -5.81 -3.98 21.23
C PRO A 173 -4.64 -2.99 21.26
N ALA A 174 -3.43 -3.47 20.97
CA ALA A 174 -2.23 -2.63 20.88
C ALA A 174 -2.34 -1.52 19.83
N LEU A 175 -2.95 -1.82 18.67
CA LEU A 175 -3.13 -0.88 17.57
C LEU A 175 -4.42 -0.05 17.74
N GLN A 176 -5.48 -0.65 18.30
CA GLN A 176 -6.70 0.10 18.65
C GLN A 176 -6.39 1.30 19.57
N GLY A 177 -5.54 1.09 20.58
CA GLY A 177 -5.12 2.17 21.47
C GLY A 177 -4.52 3.37 20.72
N LEU A 178 -3.74 3.13 19.64
CA LEU A 178 -3.17 4.19 18.81
C LEU A 178 -4.24 4.94 17.99
N LEU A 179 -5.28 4.24 17.53
CA LEU A 179 -6.41 4.89 16.86
C LEU A 179 -7.17 5.83 17.81
N HIS A 180 -7.39 5.42 19.05
CA HIS A 180 -8.06 6.25 20.06
C HIS A 180 -7.24 7.47 20.49
N GLU A 181 -5.91 7.39 20.44
CA GLU A 181 -5.01 8.52 20.77
C GLU A 181 -4.97 9.60 19.68
N ALA A 182 -5.43 9.31 18.45
CA ALA A 182 -5.40 10.27 17.36
C ALA A 182 -6.51 11.32 17.47
N ASP A 183 -6.16 12.59 17.30
CA ASP A 183 -7.13 13.69 17.24
C ASP A 183 -7.94 13.65 15.95
N ARG A 184 -7.35 13.13 14.86
CA ARG A 184 -7.99 12.86 13.56
C ARG A 184 -7.40 11.61 12.92
N LEU A 185 -8.24 10.86 12.21
CA LEU A 185 -7.90 9.70 11.43
C LEU A 185 -8.24 9.93 9.95
N PHE A 186 -7.28 9.69 9.07
CA PHE A 186 -7.52 9.68 7.62
C PHE A 186 -7.64 8.24 7.15
N VAL A 187 -8.83 7.85 6.76
CA VAL A 187 -9.15 6.50 6.26
C VAL A 187 -9.39 6.52 4.76
N GLN A 188 -9.13 5.40 4.08
CA GLN A 188 -9.05 5.36 2.63
C GLN A 188 -10.36 4.87 1.98
N THR A 189 -11.15 4.08 2.70
CA THR A 189 -12.39 3.46 2.21
C THR A 189 -13.51 3.56 3.26
N HIS A 190 -14.75 3.39 2.82
CA HIS A 190 -15.90 3.31 3.74
C HIS A 190 -15.80 2.07 4.65
N LEU A 191 -15.22 0.96 4.15
CA LEU A 191 -14.95 -0.23 4.95
C LEU A 191 -13.97 0.06 6.08
N GLU A 192 -12.89 0.79 5.78
CA GLU A 192 -11.93 1.22 6.80
C GLU A 192 -12.59 2.18 7.80
N ARG A 193 -13.37 3.15 7.30
CA ARG A 193 -14.13 4.09 8.13
C ARG A 193 -15.06 3.34 9.08
N GLN A 194 -15.85 2.40 8.57
CA GLN A 194 -16.78 1.63 9.40
C GLN A 194 -16.04 0.80 10.45
N ALA A 195 -14.91 0.18 10.08
CA ALA A 195 -14.10 -0.59 11.03
C ALA A 195 -13.58 0.27 12.20
N VAL A 196 -13.24 1.53 11.93
CA VAL A 196 -12.81 2.50 12.95
C VAL A 196 -14.00 2.96 13.81
N LEU A 197 -15.15 3.24 13.21
CA LEU A 197 -16.37 3.61 13.95
C LEU A 197 -16.87 2.48 14.85
N ASP A 198 -16.78 1.23 14.40
CA ASP A 198 -17.14 0.03 15.19
C ASP A 198 -16.30 -0.11 16.49
N LEU A 199 -15.14 0.57 16.56
CA LEU A 199 -14.31 0.66 17.76
C LEU A 199 -14.73 1.78 18.73
N GLY A 200 -15.80 2.52 18.42
CA GLY A 200 -16.31 3.63 19.25
C GLY A 200 -15.55 4.95 19.06
N ILE A 201 -14.78 5.10 17.98
CA ILE A 201 -14.13 6.38 17.65
C ILE A 201 -15.18 7.34 17.09
N PRO A 202 -15.27 8.58 17.61
CA PRO A 202 -16.27 9.56 17.19
C PRO A 202 -16.19 9.87 15.69
N PRO A 203 -17.34 9.93 14.97
CA PRO A 203 -17.36 10.16 13.52
C PRO A 203 -16.66 11.44 13.06
N GLU A 204 -16.70 12.48 13.88
CA GLU A 204 -16.05 13.77 13.60
C GLU A 204 -14.51 13.70 13.63
N ARG A 205 -13.95 12.66 14.21
CA ARG A 205 -12.49 12.39 14.15
C ARG A 205 -12.09 11.61 12.89
N VAL A 206 -13.02 11.03 12.15
CA VAL A 206 -12.74 10.09 11.06
C VAL A 206 -13.04 10.73 9.72
N ILE A 207 -11.99 11.06 8.98
CA ILE A 207 -12.08 11.71 7.67
C ILE A 207 -11.86 10.65 6.60
N LEU A 208 -12.88 10.44 5.75
CA LEU A 208 -12.76 9.61 4.56
C LEU A 208 -12.01 10.41 3.49
N GLN A 209 -10.76 10.06 3.27
CA GLN A 209 -9.88 10.74 2.33
C GLN A 209 -9.88 10.08 0.95
N GLY A 210 -9.70 8.76 0.92
CA GLY A 210 -9.40 8.02 -0.30
C GLY A 210 -8.00 8.30 -0.84
N LEU A 211 -7.62 7.54 -1.87
CA LEU A 211 -6.36 7.74 -2.58
C LEU A 211 -6.61 8.14 -4.03
N GLY A 212 -5.56 8.62 -4.68
CA GLY A 212 -5.59 9.06 -6.05
C GLY A 212 -4.46 8.46 -6.88
N VAL A 213 -4.47 8.80 -8.17
CA VAL A 213 -3.40 8.52 -9.10
C VAL A 213 -3.07 9.79 -9.89
N GLU A 214 -1.82 9.94 -10.27
CA GLU A 214 -1.38 10.96 -11.22
C GLU A 214 -1.21 10.30 -12.58
N THR A 215 -2.13 10.57 -13.49
CA THR A 215 -2.18 9.90 -14.81
C THR A 215 -0.88 10.08 -15.58
N GLY A 216 -0.28 11.27 -15.56
CA GLY A 216 0.99 11.55 -16.24
C GLY A 216 2.18 10.73 -15.71
N GLU A 217 2.09 10.18 -14.50
CA GLU A 217 3.16 9.36 -13.93
C GLU A 217 3.06 7.88 -14.33
N CYS A 218 1.85 7.37 -14.66
CA CYS A 218 1.62 5.95 -14.93
C CYS A 218 1.17 5.63 -16.36
N THR A 219 0.90 6.63 -17.21
CA THR A 219 0.49 6.44 -18.61
C THR A 219 1.60 6.85 -19.58
N GLY A 220 1.37 6.64 -20.89
CA GLY A 220 2.30 7.03 -21.95
C GLY A 220 3.45 6.04 -22.15
N GLY A 221 3.31 4.80 -21.69
CA GLY A 221 4.24 3.72 -22.00
C GLY A 221 4.16 3.28 -23.46
N ASN A 222 5.19 2.59 -23.93
CA ASN A 222 5.31 2.11 -25.29
C ASN A 222 5.16 0.58 -25.35
N ARG A 223 4.02 0.11 -25.90
CA ARG A 223 3.72 -1.32 -26.04
C ARG A 223 4.77 -2.05 -26.89
N ALA A 224 5.15 -1.50 -28.04
CA ALA A 224 6.11 -2.14 -28.92
C ALA A 224 7.51 -2.23 -28.30
N ALA A 225 7.93 -1.19 -27.57
CA ALA A 225 9.19 -1.21 -26.82
C ALA A 225 9.16 -2.26 -25.71
N ALA A 226 8.05 -2.38 -24.97
CA ALA A 226 7.85 -3.41 -23.95
C ALA A 226 7.90 -4.82 -24.54
N GLU A 227 7.24 -5.04 -25.68
CA GLU A 227 7.22 -6.32 -26.39
C GLU A 227 8.63 -6.74 -26.82
N ALA A 228 9.39 -5.82 -27.38
CA ALA A 228 10.78 -6.06 -27.76
C ALA A 228 11.69 -6.30 -26.55
N HIS A 229 11.57 -5.45 -25.52
CA HIS A 229 12.43 -5.51 -24.33
C HIS A 229 12.23 -6.81 -23.53
N TRP A 230 11.01 -7.23 -23.32
CA TRP A 230 10.65 -8.45 -22.58
C TRP A 230 10.41 -9.66 -23.48
N GLN A 231 10.70 -9.57 -24.76
CA GLN A 231 10.54 -10.65 -25.74
C GLN A 231 9.15 -11.30 -25.69
N LEU A 232 8.11 -10.46 -25.65
CA LEU A 232 6.73 -10.90 -25.51
C LEU A 232 6.21 -11.39 -26.88
N PRO A 233 5.57 -12.58 -26.94
CA PRO A 233 4.95 -13.05 -28.18
C PRO A 233 3.84 -12.13 -28.67
N GLU A 234 3.73 -12.00 -29.98
CA GLU A 234 2.64 -11.27 -30.63
C GLU A 234 1.31 -12.04 -30.54
N GLY A 235 0.20 -11.31 -30.56
CA GLY A 235 -1.15 -11.88 -30.65
C GLY A 235 -1.67 -12.55 -29.37
N GLU A 236 -0.94 -12.51 -28.27
CA GLU A 236 -1.42 -13.00 -26.98
C GLU A 236 -2.06 -11.87 -26.16
N ILE A 237 -3.21 -12.15 -25.52
CA ILE A 237 -3.79 -11.25 -24.52
C ILE A 237 -2.98 -11.36 -23.23
N ARG A 238 -2.64 -10.21 -22.64
CA ARG A 238 -1.74 -10.15 -21.47
C ARG A 238 -2.46 -9.68 -20.23
N ILE A 239 -2.34 -10.50 -19.19
CA ILE A 239 -2.88 -10.22 -17.85
C ILE A 239 -1.74 -9.66 -17.00
N GLY A 240 -1.82 -8.38 -16.66
CA GLY A 240 -0.84 -7.72 -15.80
C GLY A 240 -1.12 -7.95 -14.33
N HIS A 241 -0.06 -8.13 -13.54
CA HIS A 241 -0.08 -8.16 -12.07
C HIS A 241 1.16 -7.46 -11.55
N LEU A 242 0.98 -6.40 -10.77
CA LEU A 242 2.05 -5.60 -10.19
C LEU A 242 1.90 -5.55 -8.66
N ALA A 243 2.76 -6.25 -7.96
CA ALA A 243 2.75 -6.34 -6.48
C ALA A 243 4.07 -6.94 -5.97
N ASN A 244 4.28 -6.96 -4.65
CA ASN A 244 5.18 -7.93 -4.04
C ASN A 244 4.61 -9.33 -4.33
N LEU A 245 5.25 -10.09 -5.24
CA LEU A 245 4.74 -11.39 -5.67
C LEU A 245 4.69 -12.35 -4.48
N SER A 246 3.48 -12.59 -3.97
CA SER A 246 3.27 -13.34 -2.73
C SER A 246 1.88 -13.99 -2.70
N TRP A 247 1.71 -14.93 -1.76
CA TRP A 247 0.40 -15.50 -1.46
C TRP A 247 -0.60 -14.43 -0.96
N GLU A 248 -0.13 -13.49 -0.14
CA GLU A 248 -0.96 -12.41 0.40
C GLU A 248 -1.52 -11.50 -0.70
N LYS A 249 -0.73 -11.27 -1.77
CA LYS A 249 -1.14 -10.50 -2.95
C LYS A 249 -1.88 -11.35 -3.99
N GLY A 250 -2.11 -12.63 -3.70
CA GLY A 250 -2.86 -13.56 -4.55
C GLY A 250 -2.12 -13.97 -5.81
N THR A 251 -0.79 -13.76 -5.88
CA THR A 251 -0.01 -14.14 -7.07
C THR A 251 -0.04 -15.64 -7.32
N THR A 252 -0.05 -16.46 -6.26
CA THR A 252 -0.21 -17.92 -6.38
C THR A 252 -1.54 -18.31 -7.02
N ASP A 253 -2.62 -17.68 -6.57
CA ASP A 253 -3.97 -17.97 -7.06
C ASP A 253 -4.15 -17.52 -8.51
N LEU A 254 -3.55 -16.36 -8.86
CA LEU A 254 -3.57 -15.88 -10.23
C LEU A 254 -2.88 -16.85 -11.18
N VAL A 255 -1.72 -17.41 -10.79
CA VAL A 255 -1.04 -18.43 -11.60
C VAL A 255 -1.88 -19.69 -11.70
N GLN A 256 -2.48 -20.18 -10.61
CA GLN A 256 -3.36 -21.36 -10.64
C GLN A 256 -4.62 -21.11 -11.47
N ALA A 257 -5.23 -19.93 -11.39
CA ALA A 257 -6.35 -19.56 -12.25
C ALA A 257 -5.94 -19.53 -13.74
N ALA A 258 -4.76 -19.00 -14.05
CA ALA A 258 -4.24 -19.02 -15.42
C ALA A 258 -3.97 -20.44 -15.93
N GLN A 259 -3.51 -21.37 -15.09
CA GLN A 259 -3.38 -22.78 -15.47
C GLN A 259 -4.72 -23.39 -15.91
N LEU A 260 -5.83 -23.07 -15.21
CA LEU A 260 -7.16 -23.49 -15.62
C LEU A 260 -7.57 -22.90 -16.99
N LEU A 261 -7.19 -21.64 -17.27
CA LEU A 261 -7.45 -21.01 -18.56
C LEU A 261 -6.69 -21.69 -19.69
N TRP A 262 -5.41 -21.98 -19.49
CA TRP A 262 -4.57 -22.66 -20.49
C TRP A 262 -5.04 -24.08 -20.75
N GLN A 263 -5.49 -24.83 -19.72
CA GLN A 263 -6.12 -26.15 -19.87
C GLN A 263 -7.40 -26.10 -20.70
N GLN A 264 -8.12 -24.96 -20.67
CA GLN A 264 -9.31 -24.71 -21.50
C GLN A 264 -8.96 -24.21 -22.91
N GLY A 265 -7.68 -24.16 -23.28
CA GLY A 265 -7.20 -23.69 -24.58
C GLY A 265 -7.19 -22.18 -24.78
N LEU A 266 -7.39 -21.38 -23.74
CA LEU A 266 -7.34 -19.92 -23.85
C LEU A 266 -5.89 -19.44 -23.95
N LYS A 267 -5.59 -18.70 -25.02
CA LYS A 267 -4.26 -18.12 -25.24
C LYS A 267 -4.14 -16.80 -24.47
N CYS A 268 -3.41 -16.81 -23.38
CA CYS A 268 -3.08 -15.62 -22.61
C CYS A 268 -1.74 -15.80 -21.91
N ARG A 269 -1.09 -14.69 -21.58
CA ARG A 269 0.17 -14.62 -20.85
C ARG A 269 0.02 -13.82 -19.56
N LEU A 270 0.64 -14.28 -18.47
CA LEU A 270 0.78 -13.48 -17.26
C LEU A 270 2.06 -12.65 -17.34
N LEU A 271 1.95 -11.35 -17.07
CA LEU A 271 3.08 -10.46 -16.80
C LEU A 271 3.11 -10.17 -15.30
N LEU A 272 4.08 -10.75 -14.60
CA LEU A 272 4.20 -10.62 -13.14
C LEU A 272 5.36 -9.67 -12.81
N ALA A 273 5.02 -8.50 -12.29
CA ALA A 273 5.98 -7.45 -11.93
C ALA A 273 6.05 -7.25 -10.41
N GLY A 274 7.25 -7.04 -9.91
CA GLY A 274 7.56 -6.81 -8.51
C GLY A 274 8.51 -7.84 -7.90
N PRO A 275 9.01 -7.59 -6.69
CA PRO A 275 9.92 -8.49 -6.00
C PRO A 275 9.24 -9.80 -5.62
N MET A 276 9.95 -10.90 -5.81
CA MET A 276 9.47 -12.25 -5.49
C MET A 276 9.69 -12.56 -4.01
N MET A 277 8.58 -12.69 -3.26
CA MET A 277 8.62 -13.01 -1.84
C MET A 277 8.88 -14.50 -1.60
N PRO A 278 9.43 -14.90 -0.42
CA PRO A 278 9.83 -16.29 -0.16
C PRO A 278 8.73 -17.33 -0.31
N ASN A 279 7.48 -16.99 0.03
CA ASN A 279 6.34 -17.91 -0.11
C ASN A 279 5.98 -18.16 -1.58
N PHE A 280 5.98 -17.12 -2.42
CA PHE A 280 5.76 -17.27 -3.85
C PHE A 280 6.93 -17.96 -4.55
N ARG A 281 8.19 -17.66 -4.16
CA ARG A 281 9.38 -18.33 -4.71
C ARG A 281 9.30 -19.84 -4.53
N ARG A 282 8.93 -20.32 -3.34
CA ARG A 282 8.75 -21.77 -3.09
C ARG A 282 7.68 -22.39 -3.99
N PHE A 283 6.55 -21.71 -4.14
CA PHE A 283 5.49 -22.15 -5.05
C PHE A 283 5.98 -22.15 -6.52
N TRP A 284 6.64 -21.10 -6.95
CA TRP A 284 7.15 -20.96 -8.32
C TRP A 284 8.07 -22.12 -8.74
N HIS A 285 8.94 -22.57 -7.86
CA HIS A 285 9.82 -23.71 -8.10
C HIS A 285 9.11 -25.06 -8.23
N THR A 286 7.83 -25.15 -7.89
CA THR A 286 7.03 -26.38 -8.11
C THR A 286 6.34 -26.40 -9.49
N LEU A 287 6.41 -25.30 -10.25
CA LEU A 287 5.71 -25.17 -11.52
C LEU A 287 6.57 -25.62 -12.71
N PRO A 288 5.92 -26.10 -13.81
CA PRO A 288 6.62 -26.36 -15.07
C PRO A 288 7.27 -25.09 -15.63
N PRO A 289 8.48 -25.19 -16.21
CA PRO A 289 9.19 -24.01 -16.75
C PRO A 289 8.56 -23.42 -18.02
N SER A 290 7.67 -24.17 -18.67
CA SER A 290 7.07 -23.82 -19.97
C SER A 290 5.76 -23.03 -19.88
N LEU A 291 5.39 -22.54 -18.69
CA LEU A 291 4.15 -21.77 -18.52
C LEU A 291 4.23 -20.41 -19.26
N PRO A 292 3.13 -19.92 -19.84
CA PRO A 292 3.05 -18.60 -20.46
C PRO A 292 3.06 -17.47 -19.40
N VAL A 293 4.17 -17.36 -18.68
CA VAL A 293 4.38 -16.37 -17.63
C VAL A 293 5.71 -15.66 -17.85
N THR A 294 5.71 -14.34 -17.80
CA THR A 294 6.93 -13.53 -17.84
C THR A 294 7.11 -12.86 -16.48
N LEU A 295 8.23 -13.17 -15.80
CA LEU A 295 8.63 -12.52 -14.55
C LEU A 295 9.48 -11.30 -14.87
N LEU A 296 9.00 -10.11 -14.50
CA LEU A 296 9.65 -8.84 -14.84
C LEU A 296 10.55 -8.29 -13.74
N GLY A 297 10.41 -8.82 -12.51
CA GLY A 297 11.12 -8.26 -11.35
C GLY A 297 10.57 -6.90 -10.93
N ALA A 298 11.35 -6.16 -10.15
CA ALA A 298 11.02 -4.80 -9.75
C ALA A 298 11.23 -3.86 -10.95
N LEU A 299 10.22 -3.05 -11.25
CA LEU A 299 10.22 -2.10 -12.37
C LEU A 299 10.63 -0.70 -11.92
N SER A 300 11.37 0.00 -12.75
CA SER A 300 11.51 1.46 -12.69
C SER A 300 10.20 2.15 -13.09
N GLU A 301 10.07 3.45 -12.83
CA GLU A 301 8.86 4.21 -13.22
C GLU A 301 8.63 4.24 -14.75
N ALA A 302 9.70 4.20 -15.56
CA ALA A 302 9.59 4.10 -17.00
C ALA A 302 9.09 2.72 -17.42
N GLU A 303 9.72 1.65 -16.92
CA GLU A 303 9.30 0.27 -17.20
C GLU A 303 7.88 -0.02 -16.69
N LYS A 304 7.45 0.62 -15.59
CA LYS A 304 6.09 0.49 -15.09
C LYS A 304 5.05 1.05 -16.09
N ARG A 305 5.34 2.18 -16.76
CA ARG A 305 4.49 2.70 -17.85
C ARG A 305 4.42 1.73 -19.01
N ASP A 306 5.56 1.19 -19.44
CA ASP A 306 5.66 0.23 -20.51
C ASP A 306 4.94 -1.09 -20.17
N PHE A 307 5.03 -1.53 -18.91
CA PHE A 307 4.27 -2.67 -18.39
C PHE A 307 2.76 -2.46 -18.55
N TYR A 308 2.23 -1.29 -18.12
CA TYR A 308 0.80 -1.02 -18.31
C TYR A 308 0.42 -0.94 -19.78
N ALA A 309 1.24 -0.35 -20.65
CA ALA A 309 1.00 -0.30 -22.08
C ALA A 309 1.01 -1.70 -22.74
N ALA A 310 1.77 -2.65 -22.20
CA ALA A 310 1.85 -4.02 -22.69
C ALA A 310 0.68 -4.90 -22.28
N CYS A 311 -0.08 -4.54 -21.23
CA CYS A 311 -1.17 -5.34 -20.69
C CYS A 311 -2.52 -5.02 -21.35
N ASP A 312 -3.44 -5.98 -21.34
CA ASP A 312 -4.81 -5.84 -21.87
C ASP A 312 -5.87 -5.85 -20.76
N LEU A 313 -5.55 -6.45 -19.62
CA LEU A 313 -6.33 -6.40 -18.37
C LEU A 313 -5.41 -6.55 -17.17
N PHE A 314 -5.88 -6.15 -16.00
CA PHE A 314 -5.10 -6.16 -14.78
C PHE A 314 -5.76 -7.04 -13.71
N ALA A 315 -4.98 -7.85 -12.99
CA ALA A 315 -5.48 -8.72 -11.93
C ALA A 315 -4.74 -8.47 -10.62
N LEU A 316 -5.50 -8.17 -9.57
CA LEU A 316 -5.00 -8.03 -8.20
C LEU A 316 -5.89 -8.84 -7.23
N PRO A 317 -5.81 -10.18 -7.22
CA PRO A 317 -6.56 -11.01 -6.28
C PRO A 317 -5.89 -11.00 -4.90
N SER A 318 -5.62 -9.81 -4.37
CA SER A 318 -4.98 -9.64 -3.08
C SER A 318 -5.96 -9.92 -1.94
N ARG A 319 -5.51 -10.70 -0.96
CA ARG A 319 -6.25 -10.97 0.29
C ARG A 319 -6.14 -9.83 1.28
N SER A 320 -5.24 -8.88 1.03
CA SER A 320 -4.91 -7.86 2.00
C SER A 320 -4.36 -6.61 1.30
N ASP A 321 -5.25 -5.70 1.00
CA ASP A 321 -4.90 -4.38 0.50
C ASP A 321 -5.76 -3.32 1.19
N SER A 322 -5.17 -2.20 1.59
CA SER A 322 -5.93 -1.10 2.19
C SER A 322 -6.72 -0.32 1.13
N PHE A 323 -6.23 -0.31 -0.12
CA PHE A 323 -6.87 0.41 -1.22
C PHE A 323 -6.61 -0.24 -2.59
N GLY A 324 -5.34 -0.51 -2.93
CA GLY A 324 -4.96 -1.04 -4.24
C GLY A 324 -4.66 0.06 -5.26
N LEU A 325 -3.68 0.93 -4.98
CA LEU A 325 -3.27 2.03 -5.89
C LEU A 325 -3.01 1.57 -7.33
N VAL A 326 -2.43 0.38 -7.50
CA VAL A 326 -2.15 -0.19 -8.83
C VAL A 326 -3.41 -0.44 -9.67
N LEU A 327 -4.59 -0.56 -9.05
CA LEU A 327 -5.87 -0.63 -9.77
C LEU A 327 -6.19 0.71 -10.43
N LEU A 328 -5.91 1.82 -9.75
CA LEU A 328 -6.09 3.16 -10.33
C LEU A 328 -5.12 3.41 -11.48
N GLU A 329 -3.88 2.92 -11.37
CA GLU A 329 -2.88 3.01 -12.42
C GLU A 329 -3.30 2.16 -13.63
N ALA A 330 -3.87 0.97 -13.42
CA ALA A 330 -4.43 0.13 -14.48
C ALA A 330 -5.60 0.82 -15.18
N TRP A 331 -6.54 1.39 -14.43
CA TRP A 331 -7.65 2.17 -15.00
C TRP A 331 -7.20 3.42 -15.74
N ALA A 332 -6.18 4.12 -15.26
CA ALA A 332 -5.61 5.27 -15.98
C ALA A 332 -5.14 4.87 -17.39
N ASN A 333 -4.71 3.61 -17.57
CA ASN A 333 -4.34 3.02 -18.84
C ASN A 333 -5.52 2.34 -19.60
N GLY A 334 -6.76 2.52 -19.12
CA GLY A 334 -7.95 1.98 -19.78
C GLY A 334 -8.12 0.47 -19.62
N MET A 335 -7.46 -0.18 -18.68
CA MET A 335 -7.58 -1.62 -18.44
C MET A 335 -8.66 -1.94 -17.41
N PRO A 336 -9.49 -2.97 -17.64
CA PRO A 336 -10.39 -3.49 -16.63
C PRO A 336 -9.61 -4.25 -15.56
N CYS A 337 -10.13 -4.27 -14.35
CA CYS A 337 -9.51 -4.91 -13.21
C CYS A 337 -10.27 -6.15 -12.74
N VAL A 338 -9.53 -7.17 -12.29
CA VAL A 338 -10.09 -8.34 -11.57
C VAL A 338 -9.44 -8.41 -10.20
N GLY A 339 -10.25 -8.54 -9.15
CA GLY A 339 -9.75 -8.58 -7.77
C GLY A 339 -10.56 -9.46 -6.85
N TYR A 340 -10.03 -9.70 -5.64
CA TYR A 340 -10.78 -10.36 -4.58
C TYR A 340 -11.64 -9.36 -3.80
N ARG A 341 -12.75 -9.85 -3.23
CA ARG A 341 -13.60 -9.11 -2.28
C ARG A 341 -12.90 -8.98 -0.92
N ALA A 342 -11.76 -8.30 -0.91
CA ALA A 342 -10.91 -8.14 0.27
C ALA A 342 -10.48 -6.69 0.47
N GLY A 343 -10.54 -6.22 1.71
CA GLY A 343 -10.09 -4.90 2.11
C GLY A 343 -10.60 -3.80 1.19
N GLY A 344 -9.73 -2.85 0.84
CA GLY A 344 -10.08 -1.74 -0.03
C GLY A 344 -10.43 -2.13 -1.46
N ILE A 345 -9.91 -3.25 -1.98
CA ILE A 345 -10.21 -3.72 -3.34
C ILE A 345 -11.70 -3.95 -3.53
N ALA A 346 -12.37 -4.49 -2.50
CA ALA A 346 -13.81 -4.78 -2.53
C ALA A 346 -14.69 -3.53 -2.70
N GLU A 347 -14.17 -2.35 -2.38
CA GLU A 347 -14.87 -1.07 -2.52
C GLU A 347 -14.37 -0.29 -3.74
N VAL A 348 -13.07 -0.38 -4.04
CA VAL A 348 -12.45 0.34 -5.15
C VAL A 348 -12.98 -0.18 -6.48
N ILE A 349 -13.05 -1.51 -6.68
CA ILE A 349 -13.65 -2.11 -7.88
C ILE A 349 -15.18 -2.12 -7.72
N ARG A 350 -15.88 -1.48 -8.66
CA ARG A 350 -17.34 -1.61 -8.84
C ARG A 350 -17.62 -2.83 -9.72
N HIS A 351 -18.04 -3.91 -9.08
CA HIS A 351 -18.30 -5.18 -9.76
C HIS A 351 -19.25 -5.01 -10.95
N GLU A 352 -18.87 -5.56 -12.11
CA GLU A 352 -19.56 -5.47 -13.41
C GLU A 352 -19.68 -4.07 -14.03
N HIS A 353 -18.95 -3.08 -13.49
CA HIS A 353 -18.90 -1.73 -14.06
C HIS A 353 -17.49 -1.34 -14.57
N ASP A 354 -16.47 -1.50 -13.75
CA ASP A 354 -15.08 -1.19 -14.09
C ASP A 354 -14.11 -2.34 -13.82
N GLY A 355 -14.67 -3.49 -13.40
CA GLY A 355 -13.94 -4.71 -13.16
C GLY A 355 -14.82 -5.82 -12.60
N LEU A 356 -14.19 -6.94 -12.24
CA LEU A 356 -14.86 -8.09 -11.65
C LEU A 356 -14.28 -8.39 -10.28
N LEU A 357 -15.16 -8.63 -9.30
CA LEU A 357 -14.80 -9.07 -7.96
C LEU A 357 -15.18 -10.52 -7.76
N VAL A 358 -14.27 -11.27 -7.15
CA VAL A 358 -14.42 -12.69 -6.82
C VAL A 358 -14.15 -12.88 -5.34
N ASP A 359 -14.76 -13.88 -4.73
CA ASP A 359 -14.51 -14.18 -3.32
C ASP A 359 -13.09 -14.71 -3.11
N CYS A 360 -12.52 -14.44 -1.93
CA CYS A 360 -11.17 -14.89 -1.62
C CYS A 360 -11.05 -16.41 -1.73
N ASP A 361 -9.90 -16.89 -2.22
CA ASP A 361 -9.56 -18.30 -2.35
C ASP A 361 -10.40 -19.09 -3.40
N ASP A 362 -11.36 -18.44 -4.10
CA ASP A 362 -12.13 -19.08 -5.17
C ASP A 362 -11.39 -18.99 -6.51
N ILE A 363 -10.40 -19.86 -6.67
CA ILE A 363 -9.58 -19.91 -7.88
C ILE A 363 -10.40 -20.24 -9.15
N PRO A 364 -11.38 -21.18 -9.14
CA PRO A 364 -12.24 -21.41 -10.29
C PRO A 364 -13.03 -20.18 -10.72
N ARG A 365 -13.58 -19.41 -9.77
CA ARG A 365 -14.29 -18.16 -10.06
C ARG A 365 -13.34 -17.08 -10.56
N LEU A 366 -12.11 -17.01 -10.03
CA LEU A 366 -11.08 -16.11 -10.53
C LEU A 366 -10.75 -16.43 -12.00
N ALA A 367 -10.56 -17.69 -12.34
CA ALA A 367 -10.35 -18.14 -13.72
C ALA A 367 -11.55 -17.78 -14.60
N GLN A 368 -12.79 -17.99 -14.14
CA GLN A 368 -14.00 -17.64 -14.88
C GLN A 368 -14.09 -16.12 -15.12
N ALA A 369 -13.78 -15.28 -14.13
CA ALA A 369 -13.78 -13.83 -14.27
C ALA A 369 -12.75 -13.36 -15.30
N LEU A 370 -11.55 -13.93 -15.27
CA LEU A 370 -10.53 -13.66 -16.27
C LEU A 370 -10.98 -14.14 -17.67
N ALA A 371 -11.57 -15.34 -17.79
CA ALA A 371 -12.08 -15.90 -19.06
C ALA A 371 -13.15 -15.00 -19.72
N ILE A 372 -14.05 -14.40 -18.91
CA ILE A 372 -15.05 -13.44 -19.38
C ILE A 372 -14.38 -12.26 -20.09
N LEU A 373 -13.34 -11.68 -19.47
CA LEU A 373 -12.63 -10.54 -20.05
C LEU A 373 -11.70 -10.96 -21.22
N LEU A 374 -11.13 -12.15 -21.19
CA LEU A 374 -10.33 -12.68 -22.31
C LEU A 374 -11.16 -12.88 -23.57
N ARG A 375 -12.38 -13.42 -23.45
CA ARG A 375 -13.25 -13.75 -24.57
C ARG A 375 -14.07 -12.58 -25.09
N ASN A 376 -14.25 -11.51 -24.31
CA ASN A 376 -15.14 -10.39 -24.64
C ASN A 376 -14.38 -9.05 -24.65
N GLU A 377 -13.90 -8.68 -25.81
CA GLU A 377 -13.17 -7.43 -26.02
C GLU A 377 -14.06 -6.21 -25.74
N THR A 378 -15.32 -6.22 -26.17
CA THR A 378 -16.27 -5.11 -25.94
C THR A 378 -16.45 -4.86 -24.45
N LYS A 379 -16.63 -5.92 -23.63
CA LYS A 379 -16.75 -5.81 -22.18
C LYS A 379 -15.44 -5.33 -21.56
N ARG A 380 -14.31 -5.84 -22.03
CA ARG A 380 -12.96 -5.42 -21.60
C ARG A 380 -12.76 -3.91 -21.81
N GLN A 381 -13.08 -3.41 -23.01
CA GLN A 381 -12.98 -1.99 -23.34
C GLN A 381 -13.99 -1.14 -22.56
N ALA A 382 -15.24 -1.61 -22.38
CA ALA A 382 -16.27 -0.88 -21.64
C ALA A 382 -15.86 -0.67 -20.18
N PHE A 383 -15.40 -1.73 -19.49
CA PHE A 383 -14.93 -1.63 -18.11
C PHE A 383 -13.69 -0.76 -17.97
N GLY A 384 -12.74 -0.87 -18.92
CA GLY A 384 -11.56 -0.03 -18.94
C GLY A 384 -11.90 1.47 -19.07
N ARG A 385 -12.81 1.83 -19.97
CA ARG A 385 -13.29 3.22 -20.13
C ARG A 385 -13.99 3.74 -18.88
N THR A 386 -14.84 2.92 -18.24
CA THR A 386 -15.51 3.31 -17.00
C THR A 386 -14.49 3.57 -15.88
N GLY A 387 -13.49 2.68 -15.74
CA GLY A 387 -12.40 2.87 -14.77
C GLY A 387 -11.59 4.14 -15.04
N GLN A 388 -11.24 4.39 -16.32
CA GLN A 388 -10.50 5.59 -16.75
C GLN A 388 -11.26 6.87 -16.41
N GLN A 389 -12.57 6.90 -16.66
CA GLN A 389 -13.43 8.05 -16.30
C GLN A 389 -13.45 8.28 -14.79
N ARG A 390 -13.52 7.21 -13.99
CA ARG A 390 -13.48 7.31 -12.53
C ARG A 390 -12.15 7.86 -11.99
N VAL A 391 -11.05 7.47 -12.61
CA VAL A 391 -9.75 8.06 -12.28
C VAL A 391 -9.76 9.57 -12.42
N GLN A 392 -10.34 10.08 -13.51
CA GLN A 392 -10.40 11.51 -13.79
C GLN A 392 -11.32 12.27 -12.86
N THR A 393 -12.42 11.66 -12.40
CA THR A 393 -13.46 12.33 -11.60
C THR A 393 -13.34 12.09 -10.09
N GLU A 394 -12.95 10.87 -9.67
CA GLU A 394 -13.01 10.45 -8.26
C GLU A 394 -11.62 10.25 -7.63
N HIS A 395 -10.59 9.94 -8.44
CA HIS A 395 -9.30 9.47 -7.94
C HIS A 395 -8.12 10.36 -8.32
N ARG A 396 -8.32 11.67 -8.40
CA ARG A 396 -7.22 12.63 -8.56
C ARG A 396 -6.57 12.91 -7.20
N TRP A 397 -5.23 13.01 -7.18
CA TRP A 397 -4.50 13.30 -5.94
C TRP A 397 -4.82 14.67 -5.35
N GLU A 398 -4.95 15.71 -6.16
CA GLU A 398 -5.05 17.06 -5.65
C GLU A 398 -6.23 17.29 -4.68
N PRO A 399 -7.48 16.87 -4.96
CA PRO A 399 -8.57 17.00 -4.00
C PRO A 399 -8.33 16.23 -2.70
N LYS A 400 -7.70 15.04 -2.78
CA LYS A 400 -7.39 14.19 -1.62
C LYS A 400 -6.35 14.83 -0.70
N LEU A 401 -5.29 15.39 -1.26
CA LEU A 401 -4.24 16.07 -0.51
C LEU A 401 -4.71 17.44 0.01
N THR A 402 -5.56 18.13 -0.74
CA THR A 402 -6.21 19.37 -0.31
C THR A 402 -7.06 19.14 0.93
N LEU A 403 -7.86 18.06 0.97
CA LEU A 403 -8.66 17.68 2.13
C LEU A 403 -7.81 17.49 3.38
N VAL A 404 -6.66 16.79 3.26
CA VAL A 404 -5.72 16.61 4.38
C VAL A 404 -5.18 17.95 4.85
N ARG A 405 -4.67 18.79 3.92
CA ARG A 405 -4.13 20.10 4.25
C ARG A 405 -5.15 20.99 4.96
N GLN A 406 -6.39 21.02 4.48
CA GLN A 406 -7.48 21.82 5.07
C GLN A 406 -7.91 21.32 6.46
N SER A 407 -7.69 20.04 6.75
CA SER A 407 -8.02 19.46 8.05
C SER A 407 -7.01 19.81 9.16
N TYR A 408 -5.79 20.18 8.82
CA TYR A 408 -4.73 20.46 9.77
C TYR A 408 -4.99 21.73 10.62
N PRO A 409 -5.32 22.90 10.03
CA PRO A 409 -5.53 24.12 10.82
C PRO A 409 -6.70 24.06 11.78
N LEU A 410 -7.66 23.16 11.54
CA LEU A 410 -8.87 23.04 12.38
C LEU A 410 -8.57 22.68 13.84
N LEU A 411 -7.38 22.13 14.11
CA LEU A 411 -6.95 21.69 15.44
C LEU A 411 -5.70 22.40 15.93
N VAL A 412 -4.99 23.13 15.09
CA VAL A 412 -3.81 23.93 15.49
C VAL A 412 -4.28 25.22 16.15
N ARG A 413 -3.89 25.43 17.41
CA ARG A 413 -4.24 26.63 18.21
C ARG A 413 -3.17 27.72 18.09
#